data_b9114b26f93b59f91bafb24de1bd651c
#
_entry.id   b9114b26f93b59f91bafb24de1bd651c
#
_cell.length_a   1.000
_cell.length_b   1.000
_cell.length_c   1.000
_cell.angle_alpha   90.00
_cell.angle_beta   90.00
_cell.angle_gamma   90.00
#
_symmetry.space_group_name_H-M   'P 1'
#
loop_
_entity.id
_entity.type
_entity.pdbx_description
1 polymer ?
#
loop_
_entity_poly.entity_id
_entity_poly.type
_entity_poly.pdbx_seq_one_letter_code
_entity_poly.pdbx_strand_id
1 'polypeptide(L)'
;LVGEVIAVRGVKVSVKVFENSNKDTLFYDGTKYKGVSIREYVQIERGFKKIICIVEGEYLNEKRVDDEEHCIRIVDLKPIGYFESGKFFEGIKHLPLIKDPVYLLEENRLSEIYGNVGGDFVIGKLLKEEFPISLPWQKLFNSHIGIFGNTGSGKSNTLTNLYTTLFDQKIKSINGKSQFVIIDFNGEYTNGQLTSEQHKRIYTLNTRVKKDKFPLATSEFWDTDTLSLLFQATQNTQKPFINR
;
A
#
# COMPACT_ATOMS: atom_id res chain seq x y z
N LEU A 1 -14.12 -19.47 -18.38
CA LEU A 1 -14.17 -18.57 -19.51
C LEU A 1 -15.38 -17.65 -19.37
N VAL A 2 -15.14 -16.32 -19.39
CA VAL A 2 -16.20 -15.31 -19.18
C VAL A 2 -16.27 -14.27 -20.29
N GLY A 3 -15.29 -14.25 -21.18
CA GLY A 3 -15.28 -13.30 -22.28
C GLY A 3 -14.09 -13.51 -23.22
N GLU A 4 -13.97 -12.62 -24.17
CA GLU A 4 -12.86 -12.58 -25.13
C GLU A 4 -12.40 -11.14 -25.37
N VAL A 5 -11.12 -10.94 -25.64
CA VAL A 5 -10.54 -9.65 -25.98
C VAL A 5 -11.04 -9.19 -27.36
N ILE A 6 -11.62 -8.01 -27.44
CA ILE A 6 -12.13 -7.42 -28.69
C ILE A 6 -11.31 -6.25 -29.18
N ALA A 7 -10.58 -5.55 -28.29
CA ALA A 7 -9.71 -4.45 -28.67
C ALA A 7 -8.54 -4.28 -27.68
N VAL A 8 -7.39 -3.86 -28.21
CA VAL A 8 -6.23 -3.45 -27.42
C VAL A 8 -5.76 -2.09 -27.93
N ARG A 9 -5.77 -1.07 -27.06
CA ARG A 9 -5.38 0.30 -27.39
C ARG A 9 -4.36 0.81 -26.37
N GLY A 10 -3.08 0.78 -26.73
CA GLY A 10 -2.01 1.03 -25.79
C GLY A 10 -2.04 -0.02 -24.67
N VAL A 11 -2.21 0.42 -23.42
CA VAL A 11 -2.34 -0.47 -22.25
C VAL A 11 -3.78 -0.80 -21.88
N LYS A 12 -4.77 -0.21 -22.58
CA LYS A 12 -6.18 -0.46 -22.35
C LYS A 12 -6.66 -1.64 -23.17
N VAL A 13 -7.35 -2.57 -22.54
CA VAL A 13 -7.87 -3.78 -23.18
C VAL A 13 -9.38 -3.80 -23.03
N SER A 14 -10.13 -3.89 -24.14
CA SER A 14 -11.58 -4.03 -24.10
C SER A 14 -11.98 -5.48 -24.35
N VAL A 15 -12.88 -5.98 -23.51
CA VAL A 15 -13.33 -7.37 -23.51
C VAL A 15 -14.84 -7.43 -23.66
N LYS A 16 -15.30 -8.30 -24.53
CA LYS A 16 -16.70 -8.68 -24.62
C LYS A 16 -16.98 -9.74 -23.55
N VAL A 17 -17.91 -9.45 -22.66
CA VAL A 17 -18.39 -10.42 -21.65
C VAL A 17 -19.49 -11.27 -22.27
N PHE A 18 -19.44 -12.58 -22.06
CA PHE A 18 -20.47 -13.51 -22.57
C PHE A 18 -21.75 -13.40 -21.72
N GLU A 19 -22.91 -13.52 -22.36
CA GLU A 19 -24.21 -13.35 -21.70
C GLU A 19 -24.43 -14.30 -20.52
N ASN A 20 -24.01 -15.56 -20.66
CA ASN A 20 -24.09 -16.57 -19.59
C ASN A 20 -23.21 -16.25 -18.37
N SER A 21 -22.22 -15.35 -18.54
CA SER A 21 -21.29 -14.89 -17.50
C SER A 21 -21.67 -13.55 -16.90
N ASN A 22 -22.79 -12.95 -17.33
CA ASN A 22 -23.29 -11.68 -16.82
C ASN A 22 -24.04 -11.86 -15.48
N LYS A 23 -23.31 -12.35 -14.47
CA LYS A 23 -23.81 -12.61 -13.11
C LYS A 23 -22.83 -12.07 -12.09
N ASP A 24 -23.35 -11.63 -10.95
CA ASP A 24 -22.52 -11.15 -9.83
C ASP A 24 -21.69 -12.28 -9.21
N THR A 25 -22.23 -13.48 -9.20
CA THR A 25 -21.57 -14.66 -8.66
C THR A 25 -21.71 -15.83 -9.63
N LEU A 26 -20.64 -16.51 -9.87
CA LEU A 26 -20.55 -17.72 -10.71
C LEU A 26 -20.03 -18.89 -9.86
N PHE A 27 -20.57 -20.08 -10.11
CA PHE A 27 -20.10 -21.32 -9.49
C PHE A 27 -19.53 -22.23 -10.57
N TYR A 28 -18.35 -22.72 -10.34
CA TYR A 28 -17.71 -23.69 -11.22
C TYR A 28 -16.91 -24.68 -10.40
N ASP A 29 -17.12 -25.98 -10.63
CA ASP A 29 -16.43 -27.09 -9.94
C ASP A 29 -16.41 -26.92 -8.40
N GLY A 30 -17.58 -26.57 -7.83
CA GLY A 30 -17.74 -26.36 -6.37
C GLY A 30 -17.10 -25.07 -5.83
N THR A 31 -16.40 -24.31 -6.67
CA THR A 31 -15.77 -23.04 -6.28
C THR A 31 -16.65 -21.86 -6.67
N LYS A 32 -16.74 -20.90 -5.74
CA LYS A 32 -17.44 -19.64 -5.95
C LYS A 32 -16.49 -18.61 -6.55
N TYR A 33 -16.91 -17.97 -7.64
CA TYR A 33 -16.19 -16.87 -8.27
C TYR A 33 -17.03 -15.60 -8.22
N LYS A 34 -16.40 -14.47 -8.00
CA LYS A 34 -17.00 -13.16 -8.22
C LYS A 34 -17.12 -12.91 -9.72
N GLY A 35 -18.25 -12.41 -10.16
CA GLY A 35 -18.48 -12.06 -11.56
C GLY A 35 -17.63 -10.88 -12.01
N VAL A 36 -17.64 -10.62 -13.32
CA VAL A 36 -16.92 -9.48 -13.89
C VAL A 36 -17.62 -8.20 -13.49
N SER A 37 -16.97 -7.35 -12.68
CA SER A 37 -17.46 -6.03 -12.29
C SER A 37 -16.30 -5.05 -12.05
N ILE A 38 -16.62 -3.75 -11.97
CA ILE A 38 -15.60 -2.70 -11.75
C ILE A 38 -14.80 -2.99 -10.48
N ARG A 39 -13.48 -2.88 -10.57
CA ARG A 39 -12.47 -3.21 -9.56
C ARG A 39 -12.31 -4.70 -9.28
N GLU A 40 -12.95 -5.59 -10.01
CA GLU A 40 -12.63 -7.01 -9.95
C GLU A 40 -11.44 -7.36 -10.86
N TYR A 41 -10.82 -8.50 -10.57
CA TYR A 41 -9.68 -9.00 -11.30
C TYR A 41 -10.08 -10.10 -12.26
N VAL A 42 -9.49 -10.06 -13.44
CA VAL A 42 -9.65 -11.09 -14.46
C VAL A 42 -8.30 -11.51 -15.00
N GLN A 43 -8.23 -12.73 -15.51
CA GLN A 43 -7.06 -13.30 -16.14
C GLN A 43 -7.29 -13.43 -17.63
N ILE A 44 -6.36 -12.92 -18.44
CA ILE A 44 -6.34 -13.14 -19.88
C ILE A 44 -5.23 -14.16 -20.18
N GLU A 45 -5.57 -15.21 -20.92
CA GLU A 45 -4.61 -16.23 -21.32
C GLU A 45 -4.11 -15.98 -22.74
N ARG A 46 -2.81 -15.76 -22.88
CA ARG A 46 -2.11 -15.66 -24.16
C ARG A 46 -1.08 -16.77 -24.28
N GLY A 47 -1.48 -17.90 -24.85
CA GLY A 47 -0.67 -19.11 -24.85
C GLY A 47 -0.40 -19.57 -23.41
N PHE A 48 0.86 -19.68 -23.02
CA PHE A 48 1.24 -20.08 -21.65
C PHE A 48 1.32 -18.92 -20.65
N LYS A 49 1.03 -17.69 -21.08
CA LYS A 49 1.13 -16.49 -20.25
C LYS A 49 -0.24 -16.13 -19.70
N LYS A 50 -0.29 -15.83 -18.43
CA LYS A 50 -1.49 -15.41 -17.70
C LYS A 50 -1.33 -13.95 -17.33
N ILE A 51 -2.01 -13.08 -18.07
CA ILE A 51 -2.00 -11.61 -17.86
C ILE A 51 -3.11 -11.27 -16.89
N ILE A 52 -2.78 -10.59 -15.80
CA ILE A 52 -3.74 -10.18 -14.79
C ILE A 52 -4.14 -8.73 -15.04
N CYS A 53 -5.45 -8.52 -15.08
CA CYS A 53 -6.03 -7.21 -15.34
C CYS A 53 -7.04 -6.86 -14.25
N ILE A 54 -7.20 -5.56 -13.99
CA ILE A 54 -8.29 -5.00 -13.19
C ILE A 54 -9.34 -4.39 -14.13
N VAL A 55 -10.61 -4.56 -13.79
CA VAL A 55 -11.73 -3.92 -14.51
C VAL A 55 -11.82 -2.45 -14.08
N GLU A 56 -11.62 -1.53 -15.02
CA GLU A 56 -11.68 -0.08 -14.76
C GLU A 56 -13.03 0.53 -15.14
N GLY A 57 -13.74 -0.06 -16.09
CA GLY A 57 -15.02 0.45 -16.55
C GLY A 57 -15.82 -0.58 -17.33
N GLU A 58 -17.09 -0.29 -17.52
CA GLU A 58 -17.98 -1.12 -18.31
C GLU A 58 -19.01 -0.27 -19.04
N TYR A 59 -19.45 -0.77 -20.19
CA TYR A 59 -20.49 -0.14 -21.00
C TYR A 59 -21.20 -1.16 -21.88
N LEU A 60 -22.38 -0.79 -22.37
CA LEU A 60 -23.12 -1.56 -23.35
C LEU A 60 -22.81 -1.04 -24.76
N ASN A 61 -22.61 -1.96 -25.70
CA ASN A 61 -22.54 -1.66 -27.12
C ASN A 61 -23.77 -2.27 -27.82
N GLU A 62 -24.62 -1.39 -28.29
CA GLU A 62 -25.82 -1.77 -29.01
C GLU A 62 -25.49 -2.05 -30.46
N LYS A 63 -25.79 -3.24 -30.92
CA LYS A 63 -25.75 -3.61 -32.36
C LYS A 63 -27.13 -4.04 -32.80
N ARG A 64 -27.63 -3.44 -33.86
CA ARG A 64 -28.80 -3.94 -34.58
C ARG A 64 -28.36 -4.97 -35.61
N VAL A 65 -28.86 -6.17 -35.47
CA VAL A 65 -28.69 -7.26 -36.42
C VAL A 65 -30.08 -7.84 -36.69
N ASP A 66 -30.51 -7.87 -37.93
CA ASP A 66 -31.81 -8.39 -38.38
C ASP A 66 -33.03 -7.84 -37.62
N ASP A 67 -33.08 -6.50 -37.40
CA ASP A 67 -34.08 -5.78 -36.64
C ASP A 67 -34.19 -6.11 -35.13
N GLU A 68 -33.30 -6.95 -34.60
CA GLU A 68 -33.17 -7.20 -33.16
C GLU A 68 -32.03 -6.39 -32.55
N GLU A 69 -32.30 -5.77 -31.40
CA GLU A 69 -31.28 -5.05 -30.61
C GLU A 69 -30.49 -6.04 -29.77
N HIS A 70 -29.25 -6.30 -30.14
CA HIS A 70 -28.32 -7.06 -29.35
C HIS A 70 -27.43 -6.15 -28.50
N CYS A 71 -27.65 -6.16 -27.20
CA CYS A 71 -26.81 -5.45 -26.24
C CYS A 71 -25.61 -6.32 -25.84
N ILE A 72 -24.42 -5.87 -26.23
CA ILE A 72 -23.17 -6.54 -25.88
C ILE A 72 -22.53 -5.79 -24.71
N ARG A 73 -22.32 -6.47 -23.57
CA ARG A 73 -21.59 -5.90 -22.45
C ARG A 73 -20.10 -5.93 -22.73
N ILE A 74 -19.48 -4.74 -22.66
CA ILE A 74 -18.04 -4.56 -22.83
C ILE A 74 -17.46 -4.03 -21.54
N VAL A 75 -16.32 -4.58 -21.14
CA VAL A 75 -15.53 -4.11 -20.00
C VAL A 75 -14.17 -3.64 -20.47
N ASP A 76 -13.71 -2.55 -19.87
CA ASP A 76 -12.39 -2.02 -20.07
C ASP A 76 -11.47 -2.49 -18.94
N LEU A 77 -10.37 -3.09 -19.32
CA LEU A 77 -9.40 -3.69 -18.44
C LEU A 77 -8.07 -2.94 -18.51
N LYS A 78 -7.42 -2.86 -17.36
CA LYS A 78 -6.03 -2.41 -17.24
C LYS A 78 -5.16 -3.56 -16.78
N PRO A 79 -4.16 -4.01 -17.56
CA PRO A 79 -3.17 -4.97 -17.12
C PRO A 79 -2.37 -4.42 -15.93
N ILE A 80 -2.19 -5.24 -14.89
CA ILE A 80 -1.41 -4.90 -13.69
C ILE A 80 -0.15 -5.75 -13.55
N GLY A 81 -0.15 -6.95 -14.13
CA GLY A 81 0.98 -7.87 -14.05
C GLY A 81 0.70 -9.16 -14.81
N TYR A 82 1.55 -10.13 -14.58
CA TYR A 82 1.44 -11.44 -15.22
C TYR A 82 2.01 -12.52 -14.31
N PHE A 83 1.53 -13.77 -14.50
CA PHE A 83 2.14 -14.94 -13.88
C PHE A 83 3.13 -15.59 -14.84
N GLU A 84 4.32 -15.90 -14.32
CA GLU A 84 5.36 -16.67 -15.00
C GLU A 84 5.96 -17.66 -14.01
N SER A 85 5.97 -18.94 -14.36
CA SER A 85 6.46 -20.03 -13.48
C SER A 85 5.82 -20.05 -12.08
N GLY A 86 4.52 -19.74 -12.00
CA GLY A 86 3.76 -19.75 -10.75
C GLY A 86 4.00 -18.54 -9.84
N LYS A 87 4.75 -17.53 -10.29
CA LYS A 87 4.99 -16.29 -9.54
C LYS A 87 4.34 -15.11 -10.23
N PHE A 88 3.78 -14.21 -9.45
CA PHE A 88 3.27 -12.93 -9.94
C PHE A 88 4.41 -11.93 -10.11
N PHE A 89 4.41 -11.26 -11.25
CA PHE A 89 5.28 -10.12 -11.58
C PHE A 89 4.43 -8.91 -11.89
N GLU A 90 4.64 -7.84 -11.14
CA GLU A 90 3.99 -6.57 -11.38
C GLU A 90 4.55 -5.89 -12.62
N GLY A 91 3.69 -5.17 -13.34
CA GLY A 91 4.04 -4.42 -14.53
C GLY A 91 3.63 -5.11 -15.83
N ILE A 92 3.72 -4.34 -16.93
CA ILE A 92 3.21 -4.75 -18.25
C ILE A 92 4.38 -5.19 -19.13
N LYS A 93 4.67 -6.48 -19.12
CA LYS A 93 5.64 -7.10 -20.03
C LYS A 93 4.98 -7.60 -21.31
N HIS A 94 3.73 -8.03 -21.21
CA HIS A 94 2.98 -8.63 -22.28
C HIS A 94 1.59 -8.02 -22.36
N LEU A 95 1.13 -7.75 -23.56
CA LEU A 95 -0.25 -7.35 -23.84
C LEU A 95 -1.00 -8.52 -24.50
N PRO A 96 -2.30 -8.66 -24.28
CA PRO A 96 -3.09 -9.70 -24.92
C PRO A 96 -3.28 -9.39 -26.41
N LEU A 97 -3.69 -10.40 -27.15
CA LEU A 97 -4.15 -10.26 -28.53
C LEU A 97 -5.68 -10.25 -28.60
N ILE A 98 -6.21 -9.75 -29.71
CA ILE A 98 -7.64 -9.86 -30.00
C ILE A 98 -7.99 -11.35 -30.08
N LYS A 99 -9.14 -11.71 -29.49
CA LYS A 99 -9.63 -13.10 -29.33
C LYS A 99 -8.97 -13.92 -28.21
N ASP A 100 -8.00 -13.38 -27.50
CA ASP A 100 -7.51 -14.08 -26.32
C ASP A 100 -8.64 -14.29 -25.28
N PRO A 101 -8.75 -15.48 -24.68
CA PRO A 101 -9.80 -15.82 -23.73
C PRO A 101 -9.60 -15.15 -22.39
N VAL A 102 -10.72 -14.77 -21.77
CA VAL A 102 -10.75 -14.10 -20.46
C VAL A 102 -11.41 -15.02 -19.43
N TYR A 103 -10.78 -15.17 -18.28
CA TYR A 103 -11.23 -16.01 -17.18
C TYR A 103 -11.38 -15.19 -15.90
N LEU A 104 -12.25 -15.62 -14.99
CA LEU A 104 -12.26 -15.13 -13.62
C LEU A 104 -10.98 -15.53 -12.89
N LEU A 105 -10.56 -14.70 -11.98
CA LEU A 105 -9.43 -15.01 -11.12
C LEU A 105 -9.93 -15.74 -9.86
N GLU A 106 -9.26 -16.81 -9.48
CA GLU A 106 -9.52 -17.51 -8.22
C GLU A 106 -9.07 -16.67 -7.02
N GLU A 107 -9.80 -16.74 -5.91
CA GLU A 107 -9.47 -15.97 -4.70
C GLU A 107 -8.09 -16.29 -4.14
N ASN A 108 -7.65 -17.55 -4.24
CA ASN A 108 -6.29 -17.96 -3.84
C ASN A 108 -5.19 -17.24 -4.65
N ARG A 109 -5.46 -16.91 -5.93
CA ARG A 109 -4.54 -16.15 -6.79
C ARG A 109 -4.42 -14.70 -6.40
N LEU A 110 -5.46 -14.12 -5.81
CA LEU A 110 -5.39 -12.76 -5.26
C LEU A 110 -4.38 -12.68 -4.11
N SER A 111 -4.28 -13.72 -3.29
CA SER A 111 -3.26 -13.78 -2.24
C SER A 111 -1.83 -13.83 -2.81
N GLU A 112 -1.63 -14.44 -3.99
CA GLU A 112 -0.33 -14.45 -4.66
C GLU A 112 0.03 -13.07 -5.26
N ILE A 113 -0.97 -12.28 -5.65
CA ILE A 113 -0.78 -10.92 -6.17
C ILE A 113 -0.45 -9.94 -5.04
N TYR A 114 -1.19 -9.99 -3.94
CA TYR A 114 -1.11 -9.02 -2.85
C TYR A 114 -0.45 -9.55 -1.58
N GLY A 115 -0.47 -10.84 -1.38
CA GLY A 115 -0.01 -11.46 -0.17
C GLY A 115 1.24 -12.30 -0.38
N ASN A 116 2.11 -12.24 0.52
CA ASN A 116 3.38 -12.91 0.64
C ASN A 116 4.54 -12.27 -0.11
N VAL A 117 4.71 -10.99 0.10
CA VAL A 117 6.07 -10.42 0.06
C VAL A 117 6.93 -11.02 1.20
N GLY A 118 6.58 -12.25 1.68
CA GLY A 118 7.33 -13.01 2.67
C GLY A 118 7.46 -12.28 4.00
N GLY A 119 6.46 -11.49 4.38
CA GLY A 119 6.47 -10.69 5.60
C GLY A 119 5.65 -11.33 6.71
N ASP A 120 6.17 -11.27 7.92
CA ASP A 120 5.50 -11.65 9.16
C ASP A 120 4.90 -10.44 9.91
N PHE A 121 4.79 -9.29 9.22
CA PHE A 121 4.30 -8.03 9.77
C PHE A 121 3.04 -7.59 9.05
N VAL A 122 1.87 -7.89 9.62
CA VAL A 122 0.56 -7.58 9.06
C VAL A 122 0.17 -6.16 9.47
N ILE A 123 0.11 -5.25 8.50
CA ILE A 123 -0.20 -3.82 8.72
C ILE A 123 -1.67 -3.48 8.51
N GLY A 124 -2.44 -4.36 7.93
CA GLY A 124 -3.85 -4.13 7.63
C GLY A 124 -4.41 -5.22 6.73
N LYS A 125 -5.59 -4.95 6.22
CA LYS A 125 -6.29 -5.82 5.25
C LYS A 125 -6.73 -5.00 4.05
N LEU A 126 -6.79 -5.64 2.89
CA LEU A 126 -7.46 -5.06 1.72
C LEU A 126 -8.94 -4.85 2.05
N LEU A 127 -9.46 -3.67 1.67
CA LEU A 127 -10.81 -3.27 2.05
C LEU A 127 -11.91 -4.19 1.48
N LYS A 128 -11.71 -4.70 0.28
CA LYS A 128 -12.71 -5.46 -0.47
C LYS A 128 -12.55 -6.97 -0.28
N GLU A 129 -11.33 -7.46 -0.38
CA GLU A 129 -11.01 -8.89 -0.34
C GLU A 129 -10.70 -9.38 1.08
N GLU A 130 -10.54 -8.47 2.04
CA GLU A 130 -10.18 -8.74 3.44
C GLU A 130 -8.85 -9.49 3.63
N PHE A 131 -8.04 -9.63 2.57
CA PHE A 131 -6.74 -10.27 2.67
C PHE A 131 -5.76 -9.44 3.50
N PRO A 132 -4.99 -10.08 4.41
CA PRO A 132 -3.98 -9.40 5.19
C PRO A 132 -2.85 -8.90 4.29
N ILE A 133 -2.46 -7.64 4.47
CA ILE A 133 -1.28 -7.04 3.84
C ILE A 133 -0.09 -7.24 4.78
N SER A 134 0.83 -8.11 4.38
CA SER A 134 2.05 -8.41 5.13
C SER A 134 3.27 -7.79 4.48
N LEU A 135 4.15 -7.21 5.29
CA LEU A 135 5.40 -6.59 4.84
C LEU A 135 6.61 -7.20 5.57
N PRO A 136 7.78 -7.18 4.96
CA PRO A 136 9.02 -7.55 5.64
C PRO A 136 9.45 -6.42 6.58
N TRP A 137 9.05 -6.49 7.86
CA TRP A 137 9.20 -5.41 8.83
C TRP A 137 10.65 -4.91 8.99
N GLN A 138 11.63 -5.80 8.95
CA GLN A 138 13.03 -5.41 9.05
C GLN A 138 13.46 -4.52 7.89
N LYS A 139 13.06 -4.85 6.66
CA LYS A 139 13.36 -4.02 5.49
C LYS A 139 12.63 -2.68 5.56
N LEU A 140 11.37 -2.70 6.02
CA LEU A 140 10.55 -1.50 6.15
C LEU A 140 11.15 -0.51 7.15
N PHE A 141 11.50 -0.96 8.36
CA PHE A 141 11.99 -0.08 9.42
C PHE A 141 13.51 0.20 9.37
N ASN A 142 14.25 -0.52 8.54
CA ASN A 142 15.66 -0.21 8.24
C ASN A 142 15.82 0.76 7.06
N SER A 143 14.74 1.30 6.53
CA SER A 143 14.73 2.24 5.41
C SER A 143 13.97 3.51 5.76
N HIS A 144 14.05 4.52 4.89
CA HIS A 144 13.27 5.74 5.04
C HIS A 144 11.83 5.51 4.60
N ILE A 145 10.88 5.95 5.41
CA ILE A 145 9.44 5.85 5.12
C ILE A 145 8.89 7.26 4.97
N GLY A 146 8.27 7.56 3.84
CA GLY A 146 7.56 8.82 3.61
C GLY A 146 6.05 8.59 3.55
N ILE A 147 5.27 9.32 4.37
CA ILE A 147 3.80 9.30 4.35
C ILE A 147 3.31 10.67 3.88
N PHE A 148 2.75 10.72 2.69
CA PHE A 148 2.31 11.94 2.04
C PHE A 148 0.80 11.96 1.84
N GLY A 149 0.20 13.14 1.96
CA GLY A 149 -1.24 13.31 1.74
C GLY A 149 -1.71 14.69 2.21
N ASN A 150 -2.91 15.07 1.81
CA ASN A 150 -3.55 16.31 2.24
C ASN A 150 -4.02 16.23 3.71
N THR A 151 -4.39 17.36 4.28
CA THR A 151 -5.01 17.41 5.61
C THR A 151 -6.28 16.54 5.63
N GLY A 152 -6.45 15.73 6.67
CA GLY A 152 -7.58 14.80 6.79
C GLY A 152 -7.43 13.47 6.01
N SER A 153 -6.37 13.27 5.23
CA SER A 153 -6.16 12.03 4.45
C SER A 153 -5.74 10.80 5.28
N GLY A 154 -5.54 10.96 6.59
CA GLY A 154 -5.18 9.86 7.49
C GLY A 154 -3.68 9.64 7.66
N LYS A 155 -2.80 10.61 7.33
CA LYS A 155 -1.32 10.48 7.50
C LYS A 155 -0.93 10.07 8.92
N SER A 156 -1.38 10.83 9.92
CA SER A 156 -1.09 10.56 11.34
C SER A 156 -1.66 9.21 11.78
N ASN A 157 -2.86 8.87 11.32
CA ASN A 157 -3.46 7.57 11.60
C ASN A 157 -2.67 6.41 10.99
N THR A 158 -2.17 6.57 9.77
CA THR A 158 -1.30 5.57 9.11
C THR A 158 0.00 5.39 9.90
N LEU A 159 0.64 6.48 10.32
CA LEU A 159 1.85 6.43 11.13
C LEU A 159 1.60 5.75 12.49
N THR A 160 0.51 6.16 13.17
CA THR A 160 0.09 5.54 14.44
C THR A 160 -0.12 4.05 14.27
N ASN A 161 -0.91 3.63 13.28
CA ASN A 161 -1.20 2.22 13.04
C ASN A 161 0.08 1.42 12.76
N LEU A 162 0.99 1.97 11.94
CA LEU A 162 2.25 1.32 11.59
C LEU A 162 3.10 1.03 12.83
N TYR A 163 3.29 2.03 13.71
CA TYR A 163 4.12 1.87 14.91
C TYR A 163 3.41 1.12 16.03
N THR A 164 2.11 1.30 16.23
CA THR A 164 1.33 0.49 17.17
C THR A 164 1.43 -0.98 16.81
N THR A 165 1.20 -1.31 15.53
CA THR A 165 1.32 -2.68 15.04
C THR A 165 2.74 -3.23 15.20
N LEU A 166 3.78 -2.40 14.97
CA LEU A 166 5.17 -2.81 15.20
C LEU A 166 5.39 -3.17 16.67
N PHE A 167 4.98 -2.31 17.59
CA PHE A 167 5.17 -2.55 19.02
C PHE A 167 4.35 -3.75 19.50
N ASP A 168 3.12 -3.89 19.06
CA ASP A 168 2.26 -5.02 19.45
C ASP A 168 2.83 -6.37 18.96
N GLN A 169 3.27 -6.43 17.71
CA GLN A 169 3.74 -7.69 17.12
C GLN A 169 5.20 -8.00 17.41
N LYS A 170 6.06 -6.98 17.56
CA LYS A 170 7.54 -7.16 17.57
C LYS A 170 8.22 -6.69 18.86
N ILE A 171 7.48 -6.24 19.88
CA ILE A 171 8.08 -5.70 21.10
C ILE A 171 9.10 -6.65 21.73
N LYS A 172 8.81 -7.94 21.76
CA LYS A 172 9.73 -8.95 22.31
C LYS A 172 11.07 -9.03 21.57
N SER A 173 11.07 -8.70 20.29
CA SER A 173 12.26 -8.75 19.42
C SER A 173 13.10 -7.48 19.51
N ILE A 174 12.47 -6.33 19.79
CA ILE A 174 13.09 -5.00 19.75
C ILE A 174 13.38 -4.43 21.14
N ASN A 175 12.72 -4.92 22.19
CA ASN A 175 12.90 -4.44 23.56
C ASN A 175 14.35 -4.59 24.02
N GLY A 176 14.92 -3.52 24.56
CA GLY A 176 16.33 -3.44 24.99
C GLY A 176 17.35 -3.41 23.84
N LYS A 177 16.93 -3.47 22.58
CA LYS A 177 17.81 -3.45 21.39
C LYS A 177 17.58 -2.26 20.49
N SER A 178 16.42 -1.63 20.57
CA SER A 178 16.02 -0.53 19.70
C SER A 178 15.47 0.64 20.50
N GLN A 179 15.75 1.84 20.03
CA GLN A 179 15.22 3.08 20.58
C GLN A 179 14.51 3.84 19.45
N PHE A 180 13.33 4.35 19.74
CA PHE A 180 12.50 5.14 18.82
C PHE A 180 12.37 6.55 19.41
N VAL A 181 12.72 7.55 18.61
CA VAL A 181 12.57 8.96 18.97
C VAL A 181 11.50 9.57 18.09
N ILE A 182 10.48 10.15 18.71
CA ILE A 182 9.39 10.81 18.00
C ILE A 182 9.42 12.29 18.33
N ILE A 183 9.54 13.12 17.30
CA ILE A 183 9.45 14.58 17.40
C ILE A 183 8.03 14.95 16.97
N ASP A 184 7.22 15.33 17.96
CA ASP A 184 5.80 15.60 17.80
C ASP A 184 5.52 17.09 17.98
N PHE A 185 5.37 17.82 16.88
CA PHE A 185 5.09 19.25 16.90
C PHE A 185 3.64 19.60 17.27
N ASN A 186 2.72 18.67 17.02
CA ASN A 186 1.28 18.92 17.18
C ASN A 186 0.72 18.32 18.48
N GLY A 187 1.48 17.48 19.18
CA GLY A 187 1.02 16.81 20.39
C GLY A 187 0.05 15.65 20.11
N GLU A 188 0.17 14.99 18.94
CA GLU A 188 -0.72 13.91 18.52
C GLU A 188 -0.42 12.59 19.24
N TYR A 189 0.78 12.44 19.84
CA TYR A 189 1.26 11.18 20.45
C TYR A 189 1.51 11.28 21.96
N THR A 190 0.91 12.24 22.63
CA THR A 190 1.15 12.53 24.04
C THR A 190 0.34 11.67 25.02
N ASN A 191 -0.67 10.95 24.53
CA ASN A 191 -1.49 10.05 25.35
C ASN A 191 -1.07 8.58 25.15
N GLY A 192 -1.94 7.63 25.44
CA GLY A 192 -1.70 6.19 25.30
C GLY A 192 -1.52 5.65 23.89
N GLN A 193 -1.29 6.53 22.87
CA GLN A 193 -1.02 6.10 21.51
C GLN A 193 0.37 5.45 21.39
N LEU A 194 0.52 4.63 20.38
CA LEU A 194 1.73 3.90 19.95
C LEU A 194 2.09 2.73 20.85
N THR A 195 2.28 2.93 22.14
CA THR A 195 2.64 1.88 23.10
C THR A 195 2.27 2.26 24.54
N SER A 196 2.34 1.31 25.46
CA SER A 196 2.05 1.54 26.86
C SER A 196 3.09 2.46 27.53
N GLU A 197 2.70 3.10 28.62
CA GLU A 197 3.54 4.04 29.37
C GLU A 197 4.84 3.40 29.91
N GLN A 198 4.84 2.08 30.13
CA GLN A 198 6.03 1.35 30.57
C GLN A 198 7.18 1.39 29.54
N HIS A 199 6.84 1.56 28.27
CA HIS A 199 7.79 1.56 27.15
C HIS A 199 7.96 2.92 26.51
N LYS A 200 7.36 3.98 27.10
CA LYS A 200 7.33 5.32 26.53
C LYS A 200 7.70 6.39 27.55
N ARG A 201 8.52 7.34 27.17
CA ARG A 201 8.77 8.56 27.94
C ARG A 201 8.35 9.76 27.09
N ILE A 202 7.59 10.66 27.69
CA ILE A 202 7.07 11.87 27.05
C ILE A 202 7.72 13.08 27.70
N TYR A 203 8.30 13.94 26.86
CA TYR A 203 8.83 15.23 27.28
C TYR A 203 8.04 16.34 26.59
N THR A 204 7.28 17.11 27.35
CA THR A 204 6.53 18.25 26.83
C THR A 204 7.38 19.51 26.88
N LEU A 205 8.14 19.72 25.81
CA LEU A 205 9.06 20.84 25.71
C LEU A 205 8.31 22.14 25.41
N ASN A 206 8.52 23.14 26.22
CA ASN A 206 7.92 24.47 26.03
C ASN A 206 8.91 25.56 26.42
N THR A 207 9.08 26.56 25.53
CA THR A 207 9.97 27.68 25.75
C THR A 207 9.43 28.68 26.77
N ARG A 208 8.12 28.73 27.00
CA ARG A 208 7.43 29.67 27.86
C ARG A 208 7.18 29.17 29.27
N VAL A 209 7.16 27.87 29.48
CA VAL A 209 6.84 27.23 30.77
C VAL A 209 8.03 26.41 31.22
N LYS A 210 8.44 26.53 32.49
CA LYS A 210 9.57 25.78 33.08
C LYS A 210 9.17 24.37 33.55
N LYS A 211 8.40 23.64 32.74
CA LYS A 211 7.88 22.33 33.16
C LYS A 211 8.85 21.19 32.85
N ASP A 212 9.00 20.87 31.60
CA ASP A 212 9.88 19.77 31.19
C ASP A 212 11.07 20.34 30.40
N LYS A 213 12.24 19.77 30.64
CA LYS A 213 13.47 20.10 29.91
C LYS A 213 14.02 18.85 29.26
N PHE A 214 14.52 19.01 28.06
CA PHE A 214 15.24 17.92 27.41
C PHE A 214 16.60 17.74 28.12
N PRO A 215 16.87 16.56 28.70
CA PRO A 215 18.14 16.33 29.39
C PRO A 215 19.27 16.22 28.35
N LEU A 216 20.23 17.13 28.42
CA LEU A 216 21.48 17.04 27.66
C LEU A 216 22.59 16.54 28.58
N ALA A 217 23.43 15.64 28.11
CA ALA A 217 24.66 15.28 28.79
C ALA A 217 25.60 16.49 28.80
N THR A 218 26.45 16.61 29.81
CA THR A 218 27.38 17.73 29.93
C THR A 218 28.35 17.80 28.73
N SER A 219 28.81 16.66 28.23
CA SER A 219 29.62 16.56 27.01
C SER A 219 28.91 17.13 25.77
N GLU A 220 27.64 16.77 25.59
CA GLU A 220 26.84 17.24 24.47
C GLU A 220 26.48 18.71 24.55
N PHE A 221 26.33 19.26 25.79
CA PHE A 221 26.07 20.67 25.99
C PHE A 221 27.28 21.53 25.56
N TRP A 222 28.50 21.08 25.86
CA TRP A 222 29.73 21.80 25.54
C TRP A 222 30.23 21.53 24.11
N ASP A 223 29.53 20.70 23.34
CA ASP A 223 29.86 20.50 21.93
C ASP A 223 29.67 21.79 21.12
N THR A 224 30.58 22.05 20.20
CA THR A 224 30.61 23.27 19.40
C THR A 224 29.37 23.44 18.53
N ASP A 225 28.85 22.37 17.95
CA ASP A 225 27.64 22.43 17.11
C ASP A 225 26.41 22.68 17.95
N THR A 226 26.31 22.06 19.13
CA THR A 226 25.23 22.27 20.09
C THR A 226 25.22 23.71 20.60
N LEU A 227 26.36 24.28 20.98
CA LEU A 227 26.47 25.66 21.37
C LEU A 227 26.12 26.62 20.22
N SER A 228 26.57 26.32 19.03
CA SER A 228 26.23 27.10 17.83
C SER A 228 24.73 27.16 17.57
N LEU A 229 24.03 26.04 17.74
CA LEU A 229 22.57 25.96 17.62
C LEU A 229 21.85 26.72 18.73
N LEU A 230 22.26 26.55 19.99
CA LEU A 230 21.64 27.20 21.15
C LEU A 230 21.76 28.71 21.08
N PHE A 231 22.89 29.24 20.64
CA PHE A 231 23.14 30.67 20.54
C PHE A 231 22.86 31.24 19.14
N GLN A 232 22.30 30.44 18.23
CA GLN A 232 22.07 30.84 16.83
C GLN A 232 23.29 31.48 16.18
N ALA A 233 24.45 30.88 16.44
CA ALA A 233 25.74 31.44 16.03
C ALA A 233 25.88 31.48 14.51
N THR A 234 26.13 32.65 13.97
CA THR A 234 26.40 32.84 12.54
C THR A 234 27.78 32.37 12.15
N GLN A 235 27.93 31.83 10.94
CA GLN A 235 29.18 31.24 10.47
C GLN A 235 30.36 32.23 10.48
N ASN A 236 30.09 33.50 10.22
CA ASN A 236 31.15 34.50 10.01
C ASN A 236 31.55 35.28 11.26
N THR A 237 30.74 35.25 12.32
CA THR A 237 30.98 36.08 13.50
C THR A 237 31.15 35.29 14.78
N GLN A 238 30.23 34.42 15.12
CA GLN A 238 30.21 33.74 16.42
C GLN A 238 30.78 32.33 16.37
N LYS A 239 30.62 31.58 15.25
CA LYS A 239 31.21 30.24 15.11
C LYS A 239 32.72 30.20 15.28
N PRO A 240 33.52 31.13 14.73
CA PRO A 240 34.95 31.16 14.97
C PRO A 240 35.36 31.35 16.43
N PHE A 241 34.51 31.96 17.24
CA PHE A 241 34.72 32.17 18.67
C PHE A 241 34.41 30.94 19.52
N ILE A 242 33.38 30.20 19.13
CA ILE A 242 32.95 28.95 19.79
C ILE A 242 33.94 27.81 19.49
N ASN A 243 34.59 27.83 18.35
CA ASN A 243 35.56 26.81 17.91
C ASN A 243 36.97 27.01 18.53
N ARG A 244 37.21 28.03 19.38
CA ARG A 244 38.41 28.25 20.13
C ARG A 244 38.37 27.64 21.52
#